data_b1ee486a989298be13e1cc7ec19626e5
#
_entry.id   b1ee486a989298be13e1cc7ec19626e5
#
_cell.length_a   1.000
_cell.length_b   1.000
_cell.length_c   1.000
_cell.angle_alpha   90.00
_cell.angle_beta   90.00
_cell.angle_gamma   90.00
#
_symmetry.space_group_name_H-M   'P 1'
#
loop_
_entity.id
_entity.type
_entity.pdbx_description
1 polymer ?
#
loop_
_entity_poly.entity_id
_entity_poly.type
_entity_poly.pdbx_seq_one_letter_code
_entity_poly.pdbx_strand_id
1 'polypeptide(L)' 'MDHFVGGSSMKGTVKWFNDSKGYGFIQHTEGDDVFVHFSEILGDGFRTLHEGDSVEFEVRDSDKGQQATNVIRA' A
#
# COMPACT_ATOMS: atom_id res chain seq x y z
N MET A 1 2.60 -4.22 22.59
CA MET A 1 2.73 -3.87 22.44
C MET A 1 3.13 -3.56 21.70
N ASP A 2 3.12 -3.21 21.50
CA ASP A 2 3.38 -2.82 21.03
C ASP A 2 3.75 -2.31 20.34
N HIS A 3 3.70 -2.03 20.13
CA HIS A 3 4.07 -1.51 19.83
C HIS A 3 4.49 -0.98 19.14
N PHE A 4 4.39 -0.83 18.90
CA PHE A 4 4.89 -0.30 18.50
C PHE A 4 5.32 0.14 17.89
N VAL A 5 5.06 -0.24 18.33
CA VAL A 5 5.72 0.39 17.77
C VAL A 5 6.06 0.94 16.63
N GLY A 6 6.53 1.14 16.55
CA GLY A 6 7.17 1.85 15.59
C GLY A 6 6.56 2.01 14.29
N GLY A 7 6.08 1.07 13.82
CA GLY A 7 5.54 1.16 12.50
C GLY A 7 4.27 1.96 12.49
N SER A 8 4.33 3.11 11.98
CA SER A 8 3.10 3.83 11.81
C SER A 8 2.48 3.34 10.53
N SER A 9 1.49 2.49 10.66
CA SER A 9 0.73 2.14 9.50
C SER A 9 -0.11 3.35 9.10
N MET A 10 -0.20 3.56 7.82
CA MET A 10 -0.92 4.68 7.25
C MET A 10 -2.14 4.17 6.52
N LYS A 11 -3.10 5.04 6.31
CA LYS A 11 -4.32 4.69 5.60
C LYS A 11 -4.37 5.43 4.27
N GLY A 12 -4.94 4.78 3.29
CA GLY A 12 -5.12 5.40 2.00
C GLY A 12 -6.15 4.68 1.18
N THR A 13 -6.34 5.17 -0.02
CA THR A 13 -7.29 4.63 -0.97
C THR A 13 -6.57 4.26 -2.24
N VAL A 14 -6.87 3.11 -2.78
CA VAL A 14 -6.25 2.68 -4.03
C VAL A 14 -6.70 3.61 -5.14
N LYS A 15 -5.76 4.25 -5.79
CA LYS A 15 -6.03 5.13 -6.89
C LYS A 15 -6.26 4.34 -8.17
N TRP A 16 -5.39 3.39 -8.43
CA TRP A 16 -5.55 2.41 -9.48
C TRP A 16 -4.56 1.29 -9.26
N PHE A 17 -4.85 0.14 -9.85
CA PHE A 17 -3.96 -1.01 -9.76
C PHE A 17 -4.08 -1.81 -11.04
N ASN A 18 -2.93 -2.23 -11.58
CA ASN A 18 -2.88 -3.01 -12.80
C ASN A 18 -2.53 -4.46 -12.46
N ASP A 19 -3.51 -5.34 -12.53
CA ASP A 19 -3.31 -6.74 -12.17
C ASP A 19 -2.31 -7.44 -13.07
N SER A 20 -2.31 -7.10 -14.33
CA SER A 20 -1.42 -7.75 -15.28
C SER A 20 0.04 -7.43 -15.01
N LYS A 21 0.31 -6.22 -14.62
CA LYS A 21 1.67 -5.78 -14.35
C LYS A 21 2.04 -5.88 -12.89
N GLY A 22 1.05 -5.98 -12.02
CA GLY A 22 1.28 -6.20 -10.61
C GLY A 22 1.69 -4.97 -9.81
N TYR A 23 1.26 -3.79 -10.22
CA TYR A 23 1.58 -2.58 -9.47
C TYR A 23 0.49 -1.54 -9.63
N GLY A 24 0.54 -0.55 -8.76
CA GLY A 24 -0.39 0.56 -8.82
C GLY A 24 0.01 1.66 -7.86
N PHE A 25 -0.94 2.50 -7.53
CA PHE A 25 -0.70 3.62 -6.63
C PHE A 25 -1.82 3.72 -5.61
N ILE A 26 -1.42 4.06 -4.39
CA ILE A 26 -2.33 4.33 -3.28
C ILE A 26 -2.26 5.82 -3.00
N GLN A 27 -3.41 6.45 -2.91
CA GLN A 27 -3.46 7.86 -2.55
C GLN A 27 -3.47 7.94 -1.02
N HIS A 28 -2.42 8.53 -0.47
CA HIS A 28 -2.31 8.72 0.97
C HIS A 28 -3.30 9.80 1.40
N THR A 29 -3.89 9.62 2.56
CA THR A 29 -4.89 10.59 3.06
C THR A 29 -4.34 12.00 3.17
N GLU A 30 -3.05 12.13 3.37
CA GLU A 30 -2.46 13.43 3.59
C GLU A 30 -1.66 13.94 2.41
N GLY A 31 -1.78 13.33 1.26
CA GLY A 31 -1.10 13.94 0.15
C GLY A 31 -0.66 13.01 -0.96
N ASP A 32 0.60 12.64 -0.96
CA ASP A 32 1.24 12.11 -2.14
C ASP A 32 0.82 10.68 -2.46
N ASP A 33 0.85 10.37 -3.73
CA ASP A 33 0.62 9.00 -4.17
C ASP A 33 1.82 8.13 -3.77
N VAL A 34 1.52 6.90 -3.38
CA VAL A 34 2.53 5.95 -2.96
C VAL A 34 2.47 4.74 -3.88
N PHE A 35 3.62 4.36 -4.41
CA PHE A 35 3.72 3.21 -5.29
C PHE A 35 3.51 1.92 -4.50
N VAL A 36 2.78 0.98 -5.08
CA VAL A 36 2.58 -0.34 -4.46
C VAL A 36 2.80 -1.43 -5.49
N HIS A 37 3.53 -2.47 -5.08
CA HIS A 37 3.76 -3.65 -5.89
C HIS A 37 3.03 -4.83 -5.27
N PHE A 38 2.57 -5.77 -6.10
CA PHE A 38 1.76 -6.88 -5.58
C PHE A 38 2.50 -7.69 -4.52
N SER A 39 3.82 -7.74 -4.59
CA SER A 39 4.60 -8.48 -3.61
C SER A 39 4.48 -7.90 -2.21
N GLU A 40 4.05 -6.66 -2.09
CA GLU A 40 3.89 -6.00 -0.80
C GLU A 40 2.48 -6.11 -0.24
N ILE A 41 1.56 -6.70 -0.97
CA ILE A 41 0.20 -6.91 -0.51
C ILE A 41 0.15 -8.19 0.29
N LEU A 42 -0.28 -8.08 1.54
CA LEU A 42 -0.37 -9.22 2.43
C LEU A 42 -1.74 -9.87 2.31
N GLY A 43 -1.78 -11.17 2.51
CA GLY A 43 -3.02 -11.89 2.49
C GLY A 43 -2.89 -13.21 1.77
N ASP A 44 -3.93 -14.03 1.88
CA ASP A 44 -4.00 -15.31 1.21
C ASP A 44 -4.67 -15.15 -0.14
N GLY A 45 -4.23 -15.93 -1.11
CA GLY A 45 -4.86 -15.93 -2.42
C GLY A 45 -4.39 -14.78 -3.29
N PHE A 46 -5.33 -14.12 -3.94
CA PHE A 46 -5.00 -13.06 -4.88
C PHE A 46 -4.48 -11.83 -4.17
N ARG A 47 -3.33 -11.39 -4.62
CA ARG A 47 -2.72 -10.17 -4.11
C ARG A 47 -3.02 -9.06 -5.10
N THR A 48 -4.26 -8.60 -5.06
CA THR A 48 -4.70 -7.57 -5.96
C THR A 48 -5.48 -6.51 -5.19
N LEU A 49 -5.52 -5.33 -5.77
CA LEU A 49 -6.27 -4.21 -5.21
C LEU A 49 -7.20 -3.68 -6.28
N HIS A 50 -8.28 -3.06 -5.84
CA HIS A 50 -9.24 -2.45 -6.75
C HIS A 50 -9.31 -0.96 -6.48
N GLU A 51 -9.55 -0.21 -7.54
CA GLU A 51 -9.72 1.22 -7.43
C GLU A 51 -10.78 1.55 -6.38
N GLY A 52 -10.42 2.43 -5.46
CA GLY A 52 -11.34 2.83 -4.41
C GLY A 52 -11.24 2.03 -3.12
N ASP A 53 -10.47 0.94 -3.12
CA ASP A 53 -10.31 0.13 -1.92
C ASP A 53 -9.60 0.94 -0.83
N SER A 54 -10.07 0.78 0.41
CA SER A 54 -9.37 1.32 1.56
C SER A 54 -8.31 0.34 2.01
N VAL A 55 -7.11 0.84 2.25
CA VAL A 55 -5.97 0.00 2.63
C VAL A 55 -5.21 0.63 3.76
N GLU A 56 -4.49 -0.21 4.51
CA GLU A 56 -3.50 0.23 5.47
C GLU A 56 -2.14 -0.27 5.00
N PHE A 57 -1.13 0.53 5.20
CA PHE A 57 0.19 0.20 4.70
C PHE A 57 1.25 0.97 5.44
N GLU A 58 2.50 0.55 5.27
CA GLU A 58 3.65 1.29 5.76
C GLU A 58 4.36 1.87 4.56
N VAL A 59 5.11 2.93 4.79
CA VAL A 59 5.82 3.61 3.72
C VAL A 59 7.31 3.44 3.91
N ARG A 60 7.98 3.13 2.83
CA ARG A 60 9.43 3.02 2.81
C ARG A 60 9.97 3.90 1.69
N ASP A 61 11.03 4.64 1.99
CA ASP A 61 11.71 5.43 0.97
C ASP A 61 12.54 4.54 0.07
N SER A 62 12.53 4.83 -1.20
CA SER A 62 13.33 4.11 -2.17
C SER A 62 13.92 5.12 -3.15
N ASP A 63 14.80 4.62 -4.02
CA ASP A 63 15.41 5.46 -5.03
C ASP A 63 14.38 6.11 -5.94
N LYS A 64 13.23 5.49 -6.06
CA LYS A 64 12.18 5.97 -6.96
C LYS A 64 11.08 6.71 -6.22
N GLY A 65 11.29 7.02 -4.95
CA GLY A 65 10.30 7.70 -4.14
C GLY A 65 9.75 6.77 -3.07
N GLN A 66 8.57 7.09 -2.59
CA GLN A 66 7.97 6.34 -1.51
C GLN A 66 7.23 5.12 -2.04
N GLN A 67 7.39 4.00 -1.32
CA GLN A 67 6.73 2.75 -1.67
C GLN A 67 5.94 2.24 -0.49
N ALA A 68 4.76 1.67 -0.77
CA ALA A 68 3.94 1.04 0.24
C ALA A 68 4.46 -0.36 0.50
N THR A 69 4.50 -0.73 1.78
CA THR A 69 4.88 -2.08 2.20
C THR A 69 3.84 -2.59 3.17
N ASN A 70 3.77 -3.91 3.31
CA ASN A 70 2.84 -4.55 4.25
C ASN A 70 1.41 -4.02 4.07
N VAL A 71 0.95 -4.03 2.84
CA VAL A 71 -0.36 -3.49 2.48
C VAL A 71 -1.44 -4.49 2.83
N ILE A 72 -2.44 -4.03 3.57
CA ILE A 72 -3.60 -4.86 3.88
C ILE A 72 -4.87 -4.06 3.58
N ARG A 73 -5.90 -4.77 3.18
CA ARG A 73 -7.20 -4.11 3.00
C ARG A 73 -7.82 -3.84 4.35
N ALA A 74 -8.30 -2.64 4.48
CA ALA A 74 -8.92 -2.23 5.73
C ALA A 74 -10.38 -2.71 5.80
#